data_f2adf3ecfd01c48478d67377dcaa02b5
#
_entry.id   f2adf3ecfd01c48478d67377dcaa02b5
#
_cell.length_a   1.000
_cell.length_b   1.000
_cell.length_c   1.000
_cell.angle_alpha   90.00
_cell.angle_beta   90.00
_cell.angle_gamma   90.00
#
_symmetry.space_group_name_H-M   'P 1'
#
loop_
_entity.id
_entity.type
_entity.pdbx_description
1 polymer ?
#
loop_
_entity_poly.entity_id
_entity_poly.type
_entity_poly.pdbx_seq_one_letter_code
_entity_poly.pdbx_strand_id
1 'polypeptide(L)'
;MNIYSKLLQTIKTIAEQDSSVNTVTNNGRIDLDINKTDLFPIVDVFVTGATFPSDAVIRLTIELVCVDLRDTNNEVTSDKFWNQDNEVDNLGETLMVVNRIWKKLYKDFEDTNITASESPALVPIEGDGKDVYDGWSITFDVDVPSVEMSLCND
;
A
#
# COMPACT_ATOMS: atom_id res chain seq x y z
N MET A 1 5.83 9.02 -20.72
CA MET A 1 5.15 8.29 -19.62
C MET A 1 3.84 8.99 -19.32
N ASN A 2 2.75 8.26 -19.41
CA ASN A 2 1.42 8.80 -19.12
C ASN A 2 1.22 9.03 -17.61
N ILE A 3 0.17 9.76 -17.24
CA ILE A 3 -0.09 10.12 -15.83
C ILE A 3 -0.32 8.90 -14.94
N TYR A 4 -0.94 7.83 -15.46
CA TYR A 4 -1.12 6.59 -14.72
C TYR A 4 0.21 5.97 -14.29
N SER A 5 1.13 5.84 -15.22
CA SER A 5 2.48 5.31 -14.93
C SER A 5 3.27 6.24 -14.01
N LYS A 6 3.13 7.57 -14.18
CA LYS A 6 3.77 8.54 -13.28
C LYS A 6 3.24 8.43 -11.86
N LEU A 7 1.93 8.28 -11.70
CA LEU A 7 1.29 8.10 -10.40
C LEU A 7 1.82 6.85 -9.69
N LEU A 8 1.82 5.71 -10.36
CA LEU A 8 2.36 4.48 -9.79
C LEU A 8 3.86 4.59 -9.48
N GLN A 9 4.63 5.23 -10.35
CA GLN A 9 6.06 5.45 -10.11
C GLN A 9 6.30 6.35 -8.90
N THR A 10 5.48 7.39 -8.71
CA THR A 10 5.55 8.26 -7.54
C THR A 10 5.28 7.49 -6.26
N ILE A 11 4.23 6.68 -6.23
CA ILE A 11 3.89 5.84 -5.06
C ILE A 11 5.02 4.84 -4.77
N LYS A 12 5.52 4.17 -5.79
CA LYS A 12 6.65 3.25 -5.68
C LYS A 12 7.87 3.93 -5.07
N THR A 13 8.26 5.08 -5.61
CA THR A 13 9.43 5.84 -5.14
C THR A 13 9.30 6.24 -3.68
N ILE A 14 8.12 6.74 -3.27
CA ILE A 14 7.87 7.13 -1.90
C ILE A 14 7.92 5.91 -0.96
N ALA A 15 7.35 4.78 -1.37
CA ALA A 15 7.41 3.54 -0.60
C ALA A 15 8.85 3.02 -0.45
N GLU A 16 9.64 3.05 -1.52
CA GLU A 16 11.06 2.64 -1.50
C GLU A 16 11.95 3.54 -0.64
N GLN A 17 11.56 4.78 -0.44
CA GLN A 17 12.28 5.72 0.42
C GLN A 17 12.06 5.47 1.92
N ASP A 18 11.06 4.70 2.29
CA ASP A 18 10.85 4.33 3.68
C ASP A 18 11.88 3.27 4.10
N SER A 19 12.66 3.60 5.12
CA SER A 19 13.78 2.74 5.58
C SER A 19 13.34 1.38 6.12
N SER A 20 12.07 1.22 6.48
CA SER A 20 11.52 -0.03 6.97
C SER A 20 11.01 -0.95 5.85
N VAL A 21 10.88 -0.44 4.64
CA VAL A 21 10.38 -1.20 3.49
C VAL A 21 11.54 -1.85 2.75
N ASN A 22 11.51 -3.15 2.58
CA ASN A 22 12.54 -3.90 1.87
C ASN A 22 12.18 -4.22 0.42
N THR A 23 10.90 -4.39 0.11
CA THR A 23 10.43 -4.72 -1.23
C THR A 23 9.16 -3.96 -1.56
N VAL A 24 9.06 -3.43 -2.77
CA VAL A 24 7.84 -2.82 -3.31
C VAL A 24 7.40 -3.57 -4.56
N THR A 25 6.15 -4.02 -4.57
CA THR A 25 5.56 -4.82 -5.65
C THR A 25 4.29 -4.19 -6.20
N ASN A 26 3.82 -4.69 -7.34
CA ASN A 26 2.55 -4.34 -7.96
C ASN A 26 1.87 -5.61 -8.48
N ASN A 27 1.52 -6.52 -7.57
CA ASN A 27 1.05 -7.86 -7.90
C ASN A 27 -0.38 -8.14 -7.39
N GLY A 28 -1.03 -7.20 -6.73
CA GLY A 28 -2.37 -7.39 -6.18
C GLY A 28 -2.44 -8.50 -5.14
N ARG A 29 -1.39 -8.68 -4.34
CA ARG A 29 -1.20 -9.73 -3.33
C ARG A 29 -0.99 -11.15 -3.88
N ILE A 30 -1.06 -11.38 -5.19
CA ILE A 30 -1.05 -12.73 -5.78
C ILE A 30 0.25 -13.47 -5.49
N ASP A 31 1.38 -12.77 -5.55
CA ASP A 31 2.71 -13.38 -5.44
C ASP A 31 3.37 -13.25 -4.06
N LEU A 32 2.67 -12.68 -3.06
CA LEU A 32 3.22 -12.52 -1.71
C LEU A 32 3.54 -13.87 -1.05
N ASP A 33 2.77 -14.90 -1.37
CA ASP A 33 2.97 -16.26 -0.84
C ASP A 33 3.88 -17.14 -1.72
N ILE A 34 4.10 -16.76 -2.97
CA ILE A 34 4.76 -17.61 -3.97
C ILE A 34 6.23 -17.26 -4.07
N ASN A 35 6.57 -15.99 -3.95
CA ASN A 35 7.93 -15.52 -4.14
C ASN A 35 8.69 -15.45 -2.80
N LYS A 36 9.29 -16.58 -2.43
CA LYS A 36 10.10 -16.69 -1.20
C LYS A 36 11.41 -15.88 -1.22
N THR A 37 11.72 -15.23 -2.34
CA THR A 37 12.90 -14.36 -2.45
C THR A 37 12.61 -12.93 -2.05
N ASP A 38 11.33 -12.55 -1.90
CA ASP A 38 10.95 -11.21 -1.47
C ASP A 38 11.34 -10.99 -0.01
N LEU A 39 11.93 -9.83 0.24
CA LEU A 39 12.32 -9.42 1.57
C LEU A 39 11.18 -8.61 2.22
N PHE A 40 10.76 -9.05 3.39
CA PHE A 40 9.78 -8.35 4.21
C PHE A 40 10.45 -7.27 5.10
N PRO A 41 9.74 -6.20 5.46
CA PRO A 41 8.37 -5.83 5.09
C PRO A 41 8.20 -5.50 3.61
N ILE A 42 7.09 -5.94 3.04
CA ILE A 42 6.70 -5.71 1.64
C ILE A 42 5.61 -4.64 1.58
N VAL A 43 5.72 -3.73 0.63
CA VAL A 43 4.63 -2.85 0.21
C VAL A 43 4.18 -3.27 -1.19
N ASP A 44 2.91 -3.63 -1.31
CA ASP A 44 2.28 -3.96 -2.58
C ASP A 44 1.29 -2.86 -2.95
N VAL A 45 1.38 -2.34 -4.17
CA VAL A 45 0.56 -1.23 -4.66
C VAL A 45 -0.15 -1.65 -5.93
N PHE A 46 -1.45 -1.50 -5.98
CA PHE A 46 -2.22 -1.81 -7.18
C PHE A 46 -3.49 -0.98 -7.29
N VAL A 47 -3.95 -0.80 -8.52
CA VAL A 47 -5.20 -0.11 -8.84
C VAL A 47 -6.32 -1.14 -8.86
N THR A 48 -7.36 -0.91 -8.05
CA THR A 48 -8.51 -1.82 -7.94
C THR A 48 -9.65 -1.44 -8.86
N GLY A 49 -9.69 -0.20 -9.34
CA GLY A 49 -10.74 0.26 -10.23
C GLY A 49 -10.57 1.72 -10.65
N ALA A 50 -11.45 2.13 -11.57
CA ALA A 50 -11.52 3.49 -12.04
C ALA A 50 -12.96 3.89 -12.31
N THR A 51 -13.29 5.16 -12.09
CA THR A 51 -14.59 5.75 -12.38
C THR A 51 -14.43 7.14 -12.98
N PHE A 52 -15.49 7.64 -13.59
CA PHE A 52 -15.57 9.01 -14.07
C PHE A 52 -16.57 9.80 -13.20
N PRO A 53 -16.08 10.53 -12.17
CA PRO A 53 -16.95 11.42 -11.40
C PRO A 53 -17.53 12.55 -12.26
N SER A 54 -16.80 12.94 -13.31
CA SER A 54 -17.23 13.89 -14.35
C SER A 54 -16.51 13.55 -15.66
N ASP A 55 -16.87 14.23 -16.76
CA ASP A 55 -16.19 14.09 -18.04
C ASP A 55 -14.74 14.64 -18.03
N ALA A 56 -14.44 15.49 -17.08
CA ALA A 56 -13.13 16.14 -16.95
C ALA A 56 -12.19 15.42 -15.96
N VAL A 57 -12.67 14.42 -15.22
CA VAL A 57 -11.93 13.78 -14.14
C VAL A 57 -12.04 12.26 -14.21
N ILE A 58 -10.92 11.59 -14.03
CA ILE A 58 -10.86 10.14 -13.80
C ILE A 58 -10.47 9.91 -12.35
N ARG A 59 -11.26 9.12 -11.65
CA ARG A 59 -10.97 8.66 -10.29
C ARG A 59 -10.38 7.26 -10.33
N LEU A 60 -9.18 7.10 -9.80
CA LEU A 60 -8.53 5.82 -9.63
C LEU A 60 -8.63 5.41 -8.16
N THR A 61 -9.07 4.18 -7.91
CA THR A 61 -9.02 3.59 -6.57
C THR A 61 -7.77 2.75 -6.44
N ILE A 62 -6.95 3.07 -5.45
CA ILE A 62 -5.65 2.44 -5.21
C ILE A 62 -5.67 1.76 -3.86
N GLU A 63 -5.16 0.55 -3.83
CA GLU A 63 -4.88 -0.17 -2.59
C GLU A 63 -3.37 -0.29 -2.41
N LEU A 64 -2.90 0.07 -1.22
CA LEU A 64 -1.53 -0.09 -0.79
C LEU A 64 -1.54 -1.00 0.44
N VAL A 65 -0.82 -2.10 0.36
CA VAL A 65 -0.71 -3.10 1.42
C VAL A 65 0.70 -3.09 1.96
N CYS A 66 0.87 -3.00 3.27
CA CYS A 66 2.16 -3.18 3.93
C CYS A 66 2.05 -4.36 4.89
N VAL A 67 2.88 -5.38 4.68
CA VAL A 67 2.87 -6.62 5.47
C VAL A 67 4.27 -7.03 5.88
N ASP A 68 4.34 -7.71 7.01
CA ASP A 68 5.54 -8.38 7.50
C ASP A 68 5.24 -9.84 7.88
N LEU A 69 6.26 -10.67 7.89
CA LEU A 69 6.13 -12.06 8.27
C LEU A 69 5.89 -12.21 9.77
N ARG A 70 4.95 -13.09 10.12
CA ARG A 70 4.78 -13.53 11.50
C ARG A 70 5.90 -14.49 11.88
N ASP A 71 6.53 -14.24 13.01
CA ASP A 71 7.45 -15.20 13.63
C ASP A 71 6.65 -16.26 14.34
N THR A 72 6.64 -17.48 13.79
CA THR A 72 5.85 -18.61 14.31
C THR A 72 6.67 -19.53 15.22
N ASN A 73 7.68 -19.03 15.91
CA ASN A 73 8.56 -19.83 16.79
C ASN A 73 7.87 -20.41 18.04
N ASN A 74 6.56 -20.22 18.19
CA ASN A 74 5.71 -20.84 19.20
C ASN A 74 6.19 -20.62 20.66
N GLU A 75 6.75 -19.48 20.96
CA GLU A 75 6.95 -19.08 22.35
C GLU A 75 5.59 -18.79 22.97
N VAL A 76 5.12 -19.73 23.76
CA VAL A 76 3.86 -19.59 24.50
C VAL A 76 4.08 -18.63 25.65
N THR A 77 3.52 -17.42 25.53
CA THR A 77 3.44 -16.53 26.68
C THR A 77 2.27 -16.93 27.58
N SER A 78 2.38 -16.72 28.88
CA SER A 78 1.29 -16.95 29.83
C SER A 78 0.17 -15.90 29.73
N ASP A 79 0.41 -14.80 29.02
CA ASP A 79 -0.51 -13.69 28.81
C ASP A 79 -1.37 -13.96 27.57
N LYS A 80 -2.64 -14.26 27.79
CA LYS A 80 -3.60 -14.54 26.71
C LYS A 80 -3.87 -13.35 25.80
N PHE A 81 -3.55 -12.16 26.22
CA PHE A 81 -3.71 -10.94 25.41
C PHE A 81 -2.60 -10.81 24.35
N TRP A 82 -1.37 -11.18 24.71
CA TRP A 82 -0.18 -11.02 23.88
C TRP A 82 0.34 -12.32 23.27
N ASN A 83 -0.42 -13.39 23.30
CA ASN A 83 0.06 -14.74 22.99
C ASN A 83 0.05 -15.11 21.50
N GLN A 84 0.04 -14.12 20.60
CA GLN A 84 -0.04 -14.36 19.16
C GLN A 84 1.30 -14.10 18.46
N ASP A 85 2.36 -14.68 18.97
CA ASP A 85 3.72 -14.48 18.45
C ASP A 85 4.04 -12.96 18.35
N ASN A 86 4.57 -12.50 17.22
CA ASN A 86 4.87 -11.07 16.97
C ASN A 86 3.77 -10.33 16.17
N GLU A 87 2.54 -10.83 16.14
CA GLU A 87 1.44 -10.24 15.37
C GLU A 87 1.20 -8.77 15.72
N VAL A 88 1.11 -8.46 17.02
CA VAL A 88 0.85 -7.07 17.46
C VAL A 88 2.00 -6.15 17.09
N ASP A 89 3.24 -6.62 17.18
CA ASP A 89 4.40 -5.85 16.76
C ASP A 89 4.38 -5.59 15.26
N ASN A 90 4.08 -6.60 14.44
CA ASN A 90 3.94 -6.46 13.00
C ASN A 90 2.83 -5.48 12.62
N LEU A 91 1.67 -5.57 13.28
CA LEU A 91 0.57 -4.64 13.05
C LEU A 91 0.94 -3.20 13.42
N GLY A 92 1.65 -3.00 14.52
CA GLY A 92 2.11 -1.69 14.96
C GLY A 92 3.14 -1.09 13.99
N GLU A 93 4.16 -1.84 13.63
CA GLU A 93 5.23 -1.39 12.74
C GLU A 93 4.73 -1.11 11.33
N THR A 94 3.92 -2.00 10.76
CA THR A 94 3.37 -1.81 9.42
C THR A 94 2.37 -0.65 9.35
N LEU A 95 1.61 -0.40 10.43
CA LEU A 95 0.75 0.78 10.52
C LEU A 95 1.57 2.07 10.51
N MET A 96 2.71 2.10 11.20
CA MET A 96 3.63 3.24 11.17
C MET A 96 4.20 3.49 9.78
N VAL A 97 4.55 2.43 9.05
CA VAL A 97 5.02 2.51 7.67
C VAL A 97 3.94 3.09 6.76
N VAL A 98 2.73 2.56 6.82
CA VAL A 98 1.58 3.05 6.04
C VAL A 98 1.30 4.52 6.34
N ASN A 99 1.33 4.91 7.61
CA ASN A 99 1.14 6.30 8.02
C ASN A 99 2.20 7.24 7.43
N ARG A 100 3.48 6.84 7.46
CA ARG A 100 4.57 7.65 6.87
C ARG A 100 4.43 7.78 5.36
N ILE A 101 4.16 6.68 4.67
CA ILE A 101 3.97 6.67 3.22
C ILE A 101 2.77 7.54 2.84
N TRP A 102 1.64 7.38 3.51
CA TRP A 102 0.43 8.15 3.23
C TRP A 102 0.65 9.66 3.41
N LYS A 103 1.30 10.07 4.47
CA LYS A 103 1.59 11.50 4.71
C LYS A 103 2.47 12.10 3.62
N LYS A 104 3.47 11.36 3.14
CA LYS A 104 4.32 11.81 2.03
C LYS A 104 3.56 11.89 0.72
N LEU A 105 2.74 10.88 0.42
CA LEU A 105 1.89 10.86 -0.78
C LEU A 105 0.90 12.02 -0.79
N TYR A 106 0.20 12.23 0.31
CA TYR A 106 -0.79 13.30 0.43
C TYR A 106 -0.16 14.66 0.18
N LYS A 107 1.01 14.91 0.77
CA LYS A 107 1.75 16.15 0.56
C LYS A 107 2.22 16.29 -0.89
N ASP A 108 2.71 15.22 -1.50
CA ASP A 108 3.17 15.23 -2.89
C ASP A 108 2.01 15.52 -3.85
N PHE A 109 0.83 14.99 -3.59
CA PHE A 109 -0.37 15.26 -4.37
C PHE A 109 -0.86 16.70 -4.23
N GLU A 110 -0.74 17.31 -3.04
CA GLU A 110 -1.08 18.73 -2.85
C GLU A 110 -0.27 19.67 -3.76
N ASP A 111 0.95 19.29 -4.10
CA ASP A 111 1.83 20.05 -4.97
C ASP A 111 1.58 19.80 -6.47
N THR A 112 0.58 19.00 -6.81
CA THR A 112 0.22 18.62 -8.18
C THR A 112 -1.26 18.88 -8.47
N ASN A 113 -1.71 18.56 -9.69
CA ASN A 113 -3.13 18.60 -10.06
C ASN A 113 -3.90 17.34 -9.65
N ILE A 114 -3.34 16.53 -8.78
CA ILE A 114 -3.92 15.29 -8.28
C ILE A 114 -4.56 15.55 -6.93
N THR A 115 -5.81 15.14 -6.78
CA THR A 115 -6.54 15.27 -5.51
C THR A 115 -6.76 13.88 -4.92
N ALA A 116 -6.21 13.64 -3.72
CA ALA A 116 -6.43 12.40 -2.99
C ALA A 116 -7.60 12.53 -2.00
N SER A 117 -8.24 11.41 -1.69
CA SER A 117 -9.27 11.35 -0.65
C SER A 117 -8.73 11.77 0.72
N GLU A 118 -9.52 12.52 1.48
CA GLU A 118 -9.11 13.06 2.79
C GLU A 118 -9.13 11.99 3.90
N SER A 119 -9.95 10.96 3.74
CA SER A 119 -10.18 9.93 4.76
C SER A 119 -10.09 8.54 4.16
N PRO A 120 -8.88 8.06 3.85
CA PRO A 120 -8.71 6.72 3.32
C PRO A 120 -9.09 5.65 4.34
N ALA A 121 -9.63 4.53 3.85
CA ALA A 121 -9.98 3.39 4.68
C ALA A 121 -8.73 2.55 5.01
N LEU A 122 -8.59 2.16 6.27
CA LEU A 122 -7.53 1.27 6.75
C LEU A 122 -8.15 -0.01 7.28
N VAL A 123 -7.64 -1.15 6.85
CA VAL A 123 -8.09 -2.48 7.26
C VAL A 123 -6.89 -3.31 7.69
N PRO A 124 -6.91 -3.93 8.88
CA PRO A 124 -5.84 -4.82 9.32
C PRO A 124 -5.86 -6.13 8.51
N ILE A 125 -4.67 -6.70 8.33
CA ILE A 125 -4.45 -8.02 7.76
C ILE A 125 -3.79 -8.85 8.84
N GLU A 126 -4.46 -9.92 9.27
CA GLU A 126 -4.03 -10.73 10.40
C GLU A 126 -3.91 -12.19 9.98
N GLY A 127 -2.68 -12.70 9.96
CA GLY A 127 -2.40 -14.10 9.68
C GLY A 127 -2.85 -14.59 8.31
N ASP A 128 -2.70 -13.75 7.29
CA ASP A 128 -3.06 -14.09 5.91
C ASP A 128 -1.93 -14.84 5.19
N GLY A 129 -2.31 -15.63 4.18
CA GLY A 129 -1.39 -16.35 3.31
C GLY A 129 -0.78 -17.61 3.92
N LYS A 130 0.01 -18.32 3.09
CA LYS A 130 0.68 -19.57 3.49
C LYS A 130 1.82 -19.34 4.46
N ASP A 131 2.56 -18.25 4.23
CA ASP A 131 3.71 -17.88 5.04
C ASP A 131 3.32 -16.99 6.23
N VAL A 132 2.05 -16.85 6.51
CA VAL A 132 1.45 -16.06 7.59
C VAL A 132 2.08 -14.67 7.72
N TYR A 133 1.45 -13.68 7.15
CA TYR A 133 1.87 -12.28 7.27
C TYR A 133 0.78 -11.41 7.90
N ASP A 134 1.22 -10.37 8.57
CA ASP A 134 0.38 -9.39 9.23
C ASP A 134 0.70 -7.99 8.75
N GLY A 135 -0.30 -7.14 8.68
CA GLY A 135 -0.10 -5.76 8.28
C GLY A 135 -1.38 -4.99 8.07
N TRP A 136 -1.32 -4.01 7.19
CA TRP A 136 -2.44 -3.12 6.91
C TRP A 136 -2.62 -2.89 5.42
N SER A 137 -3.88 -2.77 5.03
CA SER A 137 -4.30 -2.26 3.74
C SER A 137 -4.85 -0.85 3.92
N ILE A 138 -4.39 0.08 3.07
CA ILE A 138 -4.99 1.40 2.92
C ILE A 138 -5.58 1.52 1.53
N THR A 139 -6.85 1.90 1.43
CA THR A 139 -7.54 2.14 0.17
C THR A 139 -7.90 3.61 0.05
N PHE A 140 -7.52 4.24 -1.04
CA PHE A 140 -7.77 5.65 -1.30
C PHE A 140 -8.09 5.91 -2.77
N ASP A 141 -8.83 6.98 -3.00
CA ASP A 141 -9.15 7.46 -4.33
C ASP A 141 -8.23 8.61 -4.71
N VAL A 142 -7.86 8.66 -5.97
CA VAL A 142 -7.07 9.73 -6.57
C VAL A 142 -7.79 10.26 -7.79
N ASP A 143 -8.13 11.54 -7.79
CA ASP A 143 -8.76 12.22 -8.91
C ASP A 143 -7.69 12.87 -9.78
N VAL A 144 -7.69 12.49 -11.04
CA VAL A 144 -6.73 12.97 -12.05
C VAL A 144 -7.49 13.64 -13.20
N PRO A 145 -7.05 14.80 -13.70
CA PRO A 145 -7.64 15.41 -14.88
C PRO A 145 -7.65 14.43 -16.07
N SER A 146 -8.79 14.22 -16.71
CA SER A 146 -8.91 13.24 -17.79
C SER A 146 -8.06 13.57 -19.01
N VAL A 147 -7.79 14.85 -19.25
CA VAL A 147 -6.91 15.30 -20.31
C VAL A 147 -5.46 14.82 -20.15
N GLU A 148 -5.01 14.64 -18.93
CA GLU A 148 -3.66 14.13 -18.64
C GLU A 148 -3.53 12.60 -18.84
N MET A 149 -4.66 11.91 -18.99
CA MET A 149 -4.69 10.49 -19.36
C MET A 149 -4.60 10.24 -20.86
N SER A 150 -4.71 11.30 -21.66
CA SER A 150 -4.60 11.20 -23.13
C SER A 150 -3.19 10.76 -23.55
N LEU A 151 -3.13 9.80 -24.46
CA LEU A 151 -1.87 9.35 -25.05
C LEU A 151 -1.42 10.23 -26.21
N CYS A 152 -2.26 11.15 -26.64
CA CYS A 152 -2.02 12.02 -27.79
C CYS A 152 -1.45 13.34 -27.32
N ASN A 153 -0.19 13.36 -26.95
CA ASN A 153 0.62 14.56 -26.87
C ASN A 153 1.70 14.47 -27.93
N ASP A 154 1.28 14.67 -29.14
CA ASP A 154 2.18 14.97 -30.26
C ASP A 154 2.30 16.46 -30.42
#